data_cb84f9c64b751460dad7d8e47c8a6ee7
#
_entry.id   cb84f9c64b751460dad7d8e47c8a6ee7
#
_cell.length_a   1.000
_cell.length_b   1.000
_cell.length_c   1.000
_cell.angle_alpha   90.00
_cell.angle_beta   90.00
_cell.angle_gamma   90.00
#
_symmetry.space_group_name_H-M   'P 1'
#
loop_
_entity.id
_entity.type
_entity.pdbx_description
1 polymer ?
#
loop_
_entity_poly.entity_id
_entity_poly.type
_entity_poly.pdbx_seq_one_letter_code
_entity_poly.pdbx_strand_id
1 'polypeptide(L)'
;MLKYASLSLAAALALVTTPALAQQGASVNGVDQSAQIDCKGGEARVSGTGNDVRITGNCSRLTVNGVDNKIHVAMAANGIVSVSGTDNDVQWIAPGKATIRRNVQGVDNQVRRAQ
;
A
#
# COMPACT_ATOMS: atom_id res chain seq x y z
N MET A 1 -23.25 -41.05 44.68
CA MET A 1 -23.11 -40.66 44.17
C MET A 1 -22.81 -39.69 43.53
N LEU A 2 -22.44 -39.25 43.11
CA LEU A 2 -22.19 -38.43 42.40
C LEU A 2 -21.88 -37.89 41.56
N LYS A 3 -21.79 -37.48 41.24
CA LYS A 3 -21.62 -36.98 40.38
C LYS A 3 -21.20 -36.11 39.80
N TYR A 4 -20.81 -35.75 39.44
CA TYR A 4 -20.44 -34.90 38.84
C TYR A 4 -20.24 -34.37 37.91
N ALA A 5 -20.18 -34.10 37.40
CA ALA A 5 -20.26 -33.55 36.51
C ALA A 5 -19.62 -32.80 35.96
N SER A 6 -19.16 -32.47 35.81
CA SER A 6 -18.50 -31.84 35.21
C SER A 6 -18.53 -31.13 34.25
N LEU A 7 -18.60 -30.73 33.86
CA LEU A 7 -18.63 -30.06 32.90
C LEU A 7 -17.94 -29.36 32.26
N SER A 8 -17.46 -29.15 31.98
CA SER A 8 -16.81 -28.60 31.27
C SER A 8 -16.87 -27.81 30.39
N LEU A 9 -16.94 -27.35 30.12
CA LEU A 9 -17.00 -26.57 29.28
C LEU A 9 -16.33 -26.07 28.47
N ALA A 10 -15.83 -26.00 28.09
CA ALA A 10 -15.29 -25.67 27.17
C ALA A 10 -15.25 -24.65 26.48
N ALA A 11 -15.22 -24.03 26.47
CA ALA A 11 -15.17 -23.04 25.91
C ALA A 11 -14.75 -22.68 24.80
N ALA A 12 -14.37 -22.85 24.36
CA ALA A 12 -14.07 -22.53 23.24
C ALA A 12 -13.81 -21.47 22.61
N LEU A 13 -13.62 -20.89 22.68
CA LEU A 13 -13.40 -19.96 22.05
C LEU A 13 -13.12 -19.60 20.95
N ALA A 14 -13.05 -19.53 20.40
CA ALA A 14 -12.97 -19.09 19.31
C ALA A 14 -12.50 -18.20 18.75
N LEU A 15 -12.06 -17.80 18.71
CA LEU A 15 -11.64 -17.01 18.12
C LEU A 15 -11.67 -16.49 17.07
N VAL A 16 -11.85 -16.24 16.52
CA VAL A 16 -11.95 -15.63 15.55
C VAL A 16 -11.42 -14.93 14.80
N THR A 17 -10.92 -14.62 14.60
CA THR A 17 -10.34 -14.04 13.85
C THR A 17 -10.59 -13.43 12.78
N THR A 18 -10.86 -12.96 12.46
CA THR A 18 -11.09 -12.26 11.52
C THR A 18 -10.51 -11.74 10.64
N PRO A 19 -10.21 -11.65 9.97
CA PRO A 19 -9.73 -11.22 9.00
C PRO A 19 -9.81 -10.16 8.37
N ALA A 20 -9.53 -9.75 8.41
CA ALA A 20 -9.38 -8.81 7.90
C ALA A 20 -9.64 -8.41 6.82
N LEU A 21 -9.87 -8.51 6.56
CA LEU A 21 -10.13 -8.12 5.63
C LEU A 21 -9.69 -7.38 4.81
N ALA A 22 -9.46 -7.42 4.50
CA ALA A 22 -9.32 -6.73 3.61
C ALA A 22 -8.47 -5.88 3.42
N GLN A 23 -7.79 -5.79 3.73
CA GLN A 23 -7.04 -4.99 3.64
C GLN A 23 -6.39 -5.03 2.53
N GLN A 24 -6.60 -4.88 1.70
CA GLN A 24 -6.01 -4.77 0.65
C GLN A 24 -5.11 -3.72 0.57
N GLY A 25 -4.55 -3.10 1.17
CA GLY A 25 -3.64 -2.00 1.03
C GLY A 25 -2.28 -2.36 1.54
N ALA A 26 -1.31 -1.57 1.17
CA ALA A 26 0.03 -1.67 1.67
C ALA A 26 0.50 -0.27 1.99
N SER A 27 1.32 -0.09 3.00
CA SER A 27 1.77 1.25 3.33
C SER A 27 3.17 1.27 3.88
N VAL A 28 3.87 2.35 3.61
CA VAL A 28 5.17 2.65 4.16
C VAL A 28 5.09 4.02 4.79
N ASN A 29 5.54 4.13 6.02
CA ASN A 29 5.44 5.38 6.73
C ASN A 29 6.69 5.52 7.57
N GLY A 30 7.45 6.57 7.36
CA GLY A 30 8.65 6.77 8.16
C GLY A 30 9.63 7.69 7.49
N VAL A 31 10.86 7.59 7.92
CA VAL A 31 11.93 8.43 7.45
C VAL A 31 13.08 7.56 6.98
N ASP A 32 13.56 7.82 5.78
CA ASP A 32 14.69 7.11 5.20
C ASP A 32 14.52 5.60 5.19
N GLN A 33 13.31 5.16 4.93
CA GLN A 33 13.01 3.73 4.85
C GLN A 33 13.25 3.21 3.45
N SER A 34 13.76 2.00 3.36
CA SER A 34 13.81 1.28 2.10
C SER A 34 12.85 0.10 2.22
N ALA A 35 11.92 0.01 1.32
CA ALA A 35 10.90 -1.03 1.45
C ALA A 35 10.48 -1.56 0.11
N GLN A 36 10.01 -2.79 0.12
CA GLN A 36 9.40 -3.39 -1.04
C GLN A 36 8.08 -3.97 -0.59
N ILE A 37 7.01 -3.55 -1.20
CA ILE A 37 5.68 -3.97 -0.78
C ILE A 37 4.88 -4.41 -2.00
N ASP A 38 3.85 -5.19 -1.75
CA ASP A 38 2.97 -5.71 -2.78
C ASP A 38 1.56 -5.22 -2.45
N CYS A 39 0.97 -4.43 -3.33
CA CYS A 39 -0.37 -3.91 -3.09
C CYS A 39 -1.47 -4.88 -3.48
N LYS A 40 -1.11 -5.98 -4.16
CA LYS A 40 -2.08 -7.03 -4.52
C LYS A 40 -3.30 -6.48 -5.24
N GLY A 41 -3.07 -5.61 -6.20
CA GLY A 41 -4.16 -5.02 -6.97
C GLY A 41 -4.93 -3.92 -6.27
N GLY A 42 -4.58 -3.62 -5.05
CA GLY A 42 -5.29 -2.63 -4.25
C GLY A 42 -4.57 -1.31 -4.16
N GLU A 43 -4.55 -0.75 -2.98
CA GLU A 43 -3.97 0.57 -2.77
C GLU A 43 -2.64 0.47 -2.08
N ALA A 44 -1.78 1.41 -2.37
CA ALA A 44 -0.54 1.58 -1.65
C ALA A 44 -0.42 3.03 -1.19
N ARG A 45 0.17 3.21 -0.03
CA ARG A 45 0.41 4.54 0.51
C ARG A 45 1.84 4.65 0.96
N VAL A 46 2.44 5.79 0.65
CA VAL A 46 3.78 6.09 1.12
C VAL A 46 3.72 7.46 1.77
N SER A 47 4.18 7.57 2.99
CA SER A 47 4.22 8.85 3.66
C SER A 47 5.51 8.99 4.45
N GLY A 48 5.95 10.23 4.61
CA GLY A 48 7.15 10.50 5.35
C GLY A 48 8.19 11.20 4.50
N THR A 49 9.44 10.95 4.83
CA THR A 49 10.54 11.69 4.22
C THR A 49 11.67 10.76 3.81
N GLY A 50 12.15 10.95 2.59
CA GLY A 50 13.36 10.24 2.17
C GLY A 50 13.20 8.76 1.94
N ASN A 51 11.99 8.28 1.77
CA ASN A 51 11.76 6.84 1.61
C ASN A 51 12.04 6.40 0.18
N ASP A 52 12.56 5.19 0.03
CA ASP A 52 12.84 4.59 -1.26
C ASP A 52 12.02 3.30 -1.31
N VAL A 53 10.96 3.29 -2.10
CA VAL A 53 9.97 2.23 -2.04
C VAL A 53 9.77 1.62 -3.41
N ARG A 54 9.74 0.31 -3.45
CA ARG A 54 9.39 -0.43 -4.66
C ARG A 54 8.08 -1.14 -4.41
N ILE A 55 7.11 -0.92 -5.28
CA ILE A 55 5.78 -1.44 -5.08
C ILE A 55 5.39 -2.30 -6.27
N THR A 56 4.96 -3.51 -5.99
CA THR A 56 4.52 -4.45 -7.01
C THR A 56 3.05 -4.74 -6.84
N GLY A 57 2.47 -5.46 -7.79
CA GLY A 57 1.10 -5.94 -7.63
C GLY A 57 0.05 -5.24 -8.47
N ASN A 58 0.45 -4.40 -9.43
CA ASN A 58 -0.51 -3.71 -10.29
C ASN A 58 -1.55 -2.96 -9.48
N CYS A 59 -1.08 -1.96 -8.77
CA CYS A 59 -1.90 -1.20 -7.83
C CYS A 59 -2.97 -0.39 -8.54
N SER A 60 -4.15 -0.37 -7.98
CA SER A 60 -5.22 0.46 -8.50
C SER A 60 -5.08 1.91 -8.06
N ARG A 61 -4.38 2.15 -6.96
CA ARG A 61 -4.20 3.52 -6.46
C ARG A 61 -2.91 3.60 -5.66
N LEU A 62 -2.16 4.63 -5.90
CA LEU A 62 -0.99 4.96 -5.09
C LEU A 62 -1.16 6.37 -4.56
N THR A 63 -0.96 6.55 -3.28
CA THR A 63 -0.99 7.86 -2.64
C THR A 63 0.36 8.11 -1.97
N VAL A 64 0.98 9.22 -2.30
CA VAL A 64 2.27 9.60 -1.76
C VAL A 64 2.15 10.96 -1.10
N ASN A 65 2.57 11.05 0.15
CA ASN A 65 2.59 12.29 0.88
C ASN A 65 3.92 12.45 1.56
N GLY A 66 4.53 13.58 1.41
CA GLY A 66 5.75 13.85 2.15
C GLY A 66 6.80 14.54 1.32
N VAL A 67 8.05 14.27 1.65
CA VAL A 67 9.18 14.98 1.09
C VAL A 67 10.26 14.00 0.64
N ASP A 68 10.78 14.20 -0.55
CA ASP A 68 11.92 13.43 -1.04
C ASP A 68 11.70 11.92 -1.12
N ASN A 69 10.50 11.49 -1.35
CA ASN A 69 10.25 10.06 -1.51
C ASN A 69 10.49 9.63 -2.95
N LYS A 70 11.10 8.47 -3.12
CA LYS A 70 11.37 7.92 -4.44
C LYS A 70 10.64 6.60 -4.53
N ILE A 71 9.75 6.47 -5.50
CA ILE A 71 8.90 5.31 -5.59
C ILE A 71 8.95 4.72 -6.99
N HIS A 72 9.08 3.39 -7.05
CA HIS A 72 8.93 2.64 -8.30
C HIS A 72 7.70 1.76 -8.10
N VAL A 73 6.71 1.91 -8.94
CA VAL A 73 5.44 1.22 -8.70
C VAL A 73 4.92 0.59 -9.98
N ALA A 74 4.37 -0.61 -9.84
CA ALA A 74 3.62 -1.26 -10.92
C ALA A 74 2.15 -0.93 -10.72
N MET A 75 1.57 -0.24 -11.69
CA MET A 75 0.18 0.21 -11.61
C MET A 75 -0.70 -0.65 -12.51
N ALA A 76 -1.94 -0.77 -12.14
CA ALA A 76 -2.93 -1.35 -13.04
C ALA A 76 -3.29 -0.35 -14.12
N ALA A 77 -3.83 -0.85 -15.22
CA ALA A 77 -4.35 0.03 -16.26
C ALA A 77 -5.41 0.95 -15.64
N ASN A 78 -5.35 2.21 -16.00
CA ASN A 78 -6.27 3.21 -15.48
C ASN A 78 -6.20 3.42 -13.98
N GLY A 79 -5.12 3.03 -13.38
CA GLY A 79 -4.90 3.29 -11.96
C GLY A 79 -4.70 4.77 -11.70
N ILE A 80 -4.67 5.14 -10.45
CA ILE A 80 -4.57 6.52 -10.03
C ILE A 80 -3.35 6.70 -9.14
N VAL A 81 -2.54 7.71 -9.47
CA VAL A 81 -1.41 8.09 -8.63
C VAL A 81 -1.67 9.52 -8.13
N SER A 82 -1.72 9.67 -6.82
CA SER A 82 -1.87 10.97 -6.18
C SER A 82 -0.62 11.26 -5.38
N VAL A 83 -0.02 12.40 -5.63
CA VAL A 83 1.21 12.80 -4.95
C VAL A 83 1.02 14.19 -4.39
N SER A 84 1.38 14.38 -3.14
CA SER A 84 1.38 15.71 -2.55
C SER A 84 2.62 15.85 -1.68
N GLY A 85 3.10 17.07 -1.59
CA GLY A 85 4.29 17.37 -0.82
C GLY A 85 5.35 18.00 -1.67
N THR A 86 6.61 17.64 -1.43
CA THR A 86 7.74 18.29 -2.08
C THR A 86 8.77 17.27 -2.52
N ASP A 87 9.26 17.44 -3.74
CA ASP A 87 10.37 16.65 -4.28
C ASP A 87 10.14 15.13 -4.29
N ASN A 88 8.91 14.71 -4.45
CA ASN A 88 8.64 13.29 -4.57
C ASN A 88 8.79 12.85 -6.03
N ASP A 89 9.36 11.68 -6.25
CA ASP A 89 9.60 11.17 -7.58
C ASP A 89 8.95 9.80 -7.69
N VAL A 90 7.96 9.68 -8.55
CA VAL A 90 7.25 8.42 -8.75
C VAL A 90 7.47 7.98 -10.17
N GLN A 91 8.01 6.78 -10.32
CA GLN A 91 8.15 6.15 -11.62
C GLN A 91 7.22 4.96 -11.67
N TRP A 92 6.38 4.91 -12.67
CA TRP A 92 5.37 3.86 -12.75
C TRP A 92 5.48 3.08 -14.05
N ILE A 93 5.03 1.84 -13.98
CA ILE A 93 4.83 1.02 -15.17
C ILE A 93 3.40 0.52 -15.14
N ALA A 94 2.89 0.14 -16.29
CA ALA A 94 1.56 -0.44 -16.40
C ALA A 94 1.57 -1.43 -17.56
N PRO A 95 0.59 -2.34 -17.62
CA PRO A 95 0.60 -3.36 -18.65
C PRO A 95 0.49 -2.77 -20.05
N GLY A 96 1.31 -3.24 -20.94
CA GLY A 96 1.27 -2.86 -22.35
C GLY A 96 1.35 -1.36 -22.53
N LYS A 97 0.40 -0.80 -23.22
CA LYS A 97 0.36 0.63 -23.47
C LYS A 97 -0.62 1.35 -22.58
N ALA A 98 -1.04 0.73 -21.51
CA ALA A 98 -2.01 1.35 -20.61
C ALA A 98 -1.45 2.59 -19.97
N THR A 99 -2.32 3.46 -19.57
CA THR A 99 -1.94 4.69 -18.92
C THR A 99 -2.60 4.77 -17.56
N ILE A 100 -2.27 5.80 -16.80
CA ILE A 100 -2.81 6.02 -15.48
C ILE A 100 -3.33 7.45 -15.39
N ARG A 101 -4.04 7.71 -14.32
CA ARG A 101 -4.45 9.07 -13.97
C ARG A 101 -3.51 9.60 -12.93
N ARG A 102 -3.18 10.86 -13.04
CA ARG A 102 -2.23 11.48 -12.13
C ARG A 102 -2.85 12.70 -11.51
N ASN A 103 -2.66 12.84 -10.21
CA ASN A 103 -3.07 14.01 -9.49
C ASN A 103 -1.86 14.44 -8.67
N VAL A 104 -1.21 15.52 -9.08
CA VAL A 104 0.04 15.92 -8.48
C VAL A 104 -0.13 17.33 -7.93
N GLN A 105 0.16 17.48 -6.65
CA GLN A 105 0.06 18.76 -5.97
C GLN A 105 1.33 19.02 -5.20
N GLY A 106 1.62 20.27 -4.97
CA GLY A 106 2.79 20.63 -4.21
C GLY A 106 3.92 21.17 -5.10
N VAL A 107 5.14 20.94 -4.67
CA VAL A 107 6.31 21.54 -5.31
C VAL A 107 7.27 20.46 -5.78
N ASP A 108 7.70 20.56 -7.02
CA ASP A 108 8.75 19.72 -7.59
C ASP A 108 8.47 18.22 -7.51
N ASN A 109 7.22 17.83 -7.51
CA ASN A 109 6.87 16.42 -7.58
C ASN A 109 6.85 15.97 -9.03
N GLN A 110 7.29 14.74 -9.29
CA GLN A 110 7.30 14.17 -10.62
C GLN A 110 6.61 12.83 -10.63
N VAL A 111 5.81 12.59 -11.64
CA VAL A 111 5.18 11.29 -11.86
C VAL A 111 5.40 10.96 -13.33
N ARG A 112 6.14 9.90 -13.60
CA ARG A 112 6.51 9.60 -14.98
C ARG A 112 6.58 8.10 -15.19
N ARG A 113 6.41 7.72 -16.43
CA ARG A 113 6.52 6.31 -16.77
C ARG A 113 7.97 5.89 -16.76
N ALA A 114 8.24 4.78 -16.14
CA ALA A 114 9.58 4.22 -16.13
C ALA A 114 9.85 3.58 -17.48
N GLN A 115 11.13 3.51 -17.83
CA GLN A 115 11.52 2.95 -19.10
C GLN A 115 11.74 1.47 -19.05
#